data_de7d4374d136e667aded62b42260ef45
#
_entry.id   de7d4374d136e667aded62b42260ef45
#
_cell.length_a   1.000
_cell.length_b   1.000
_cell.length_c   1.000
_cell.angle_alpha   90.00
_cell.angle_beta   90.00
_cell.angle_gamma   90.00
#
_symmetry.space_group_name_H-M   'P 1'
#
loop_
_entity.id
_entity.type
_entity.pdbx_description
1 polymer ?
#
loop_
_entity_poly.entity_id
_entity_poly.type
_entity_poly.pdbx_seq_one_letter_code
_entity_poly.pdbx_strand_id
1 'polypeptide(L)'
;MAYNVYSFPDVKAVLNHPDIGQCSLHQSGMGKITVSAAGDLASHTTTADGYVIVNRLKTTNGTITVEVPQGSIADWFLRKWARWARSLQDPSRIALGVLTVTDTVGGYTISATGVSLQKVPDRVFDRTAGTVAYTFLAATVSEQ
;
A
#
# COMPACT_ATOMS: atom_id res chain seq x y z
N MET A 1 -3.61 -17.96 27.20
CA MET A 1 -4.07 -18.69 25.99
C MET A 1 -2.93 -18.89 25.01
N ALA A 2 -2.89 -20.06 24.39
CA ALA A 2 -1.80 -20.44 23.51
C ALA A 2 -2.09 -20.23 22.02
N TYR A 3 -3.04 -19.38 21.65
CA TYR A 3 -3.35 -19.12 20.27
C TYR A 3 -3.66 -17.64 20.03
N ASN A 4 -3.40 -17.19 18.79
CA ASN A 4 -3.71 -15.86 18.33
C ASN A 4 -4.89 -15.92 17.35
N VAL A 5 -5.67 -14.85 17.29
CA VAL A 5 -6.81 -14.74 16.38
C VAL A 5 -6.49 -13.71 15.32
N TYR A 6 -6.78 -14.05 14.07
CA TYR A 6 -6.76 -13.13 12.96
C TYR A 6 -8.14 -13.08 12.33
N SER A 7 -8.63 -11.87 12.05
CA SER A 7 -9.93 -11.68 11.42
C SER A 7 -9.83 -10.57 10.38
N PHE A 8 -9.99 -10.92 9.10
CA PHE A 8 -9.94 -9.92 8.02
C PHE A 8 -11.05 -8.87 8.12
N PRO A 9 -12.29 -9.21 8.50
CA PRO A 9 -13.33 -8.18 8.72
C PRO A 9 -12.97 -7.12 9.76
N ASP A 10 -12.04 -7.40 10.66
CA ASP A 10 -11.59 -6.47 11.68
C ASP A 10 -10.36 -5.65 11.28
N VAL A 11 -9.85 -5.86 10.08
CA VAL A 11 -8.77 -5.05 9.50
C VAL A 11 -9.39 -3.80 8.89
N LYS A 12 -8.89 -2.62 9.30
CA LYS A 12 -9.37 -1.33 8.79
C LYS A 12 -8.28 -0.67 7.97
N ALA A 13 -8.62 -0.27 6.76
CA ALA A 13 -7.72 0.41 5.86
C ALA A 13 -8.36 1.70 5.37
N VAL A 14 -7.64 2.82 5.53
CA VAL A 14 -8.11 4.13 5.10
C VAL A 14 -7.03 4.75 4.21
N LEU A 15 -7.43 5.16 3.02
CA LEU A 15 -6.58 5.83 2.06
C LEU A 15 -7.06 7.27 1.90
N ASN A 16 -6.15 8.22 2.06
CA ASN A 16 -6.47 9.64 2.06
C ASN A 16 -5.51 10.40 1.15
N HIS A 17 -6.04 11.38 0.44
CA HIS A 17 -5.25 12.33 -0.34
C HIS A 17 -5.93 13.70 -0.28
N PRO A 18 -5.20 14.78 0.02
CA PRO A 18 -5.82 16.11 0.20
C PRO A 18 -6.56 16.65 -1.03
N ASP A 19 -6.15 16.24 -2.23
CA ASP A 19 -6.77 16.72 -3.47
C ASP A 19 -7.89 15.82 -3.98
N ILE A 20 -7.96 14.57 -3.51
CA ILE A 20 -8.89 13.57 -4.03
C ILE A 20 -9.97 13.26 -3.00
N GLY A 21 -9.60 13.15 -1.73
CA GLY A 21 -10.51 12.82 -0.65
C GLY A 21 -10.05 11.58 0.11
N GLN A 22 -10.96 10.99 0.84
CA GLN A 22 -10.71 9.87 1.73
C GLN A 22 -11.62 8.69 1.35
N CYS A 23 -11.08 7.49 1.43
CA CYS A 23 -11.83 6.26 1.20
C CYS A 23 -11.49 5.25 2.28
N SER A 24 -12.53 4.72 2.93
CA SER A 24 -12.39 3.60 3.87
C SER A 24 -12.43 2.31 3.06
N LEU A 25 -11.29 1.78 2.69
CA LEU A 25 -11.19 0.62 1.80
C LEU A 25 -11.88 -0.60 2.38
N HIS A 26 -11.82 -0.79 3.69
CA HIS A 26 -12.43 -1.93 4.37
C HIS A 26 -13.97 -1.93 4.30
N GLN A 27 -14.59 -0.79 4.01
CA GLN A 27 -16.04 -0.66 3.86
C GLN A 27 -16.49 -0.54 2.40
N SER A 28 -15.53 -0.50 1.49
CA SER A 28 -15.79 -0.16 0.09
C SER A 28 -15.51 -1.32 -0.87
N GLY A 29 -15.34 -2.54 -0.37
CA GLY A 29 -15.14 -3.72 -1.16
C GLY A 29 -13.70 -4.11 -1.41
N MET A 30 -12.78 -3.73 -0.52
CA MET A 30 -11.38 -4.15 -0.63
C MET A 30 -11.28 -5.68 -0.53
N GLY A 31 -10.63 -6.30 -1.53
CA GLY A 31 -10.44 -7.75 -1.53
C GLY A 31 -9.14 -8.18 -0.85
N LYS A 32 -8.05 -7.45 -1.05
CA LYS A 32 -6.75 -7.80 -0.52
C LYS A 32 -5.85 -6.57 -0.50
N ILE A 33 -5.02 -6.45 0.52
CA ILE A 33 -4.01 -5.39 0.58
C ILE A 33 -2.66 -6.01 0.97
N THR A 34 -1.62 -5.62 0.26
CA THR A 34 -0.25 -6.08 0.50
C THR A 34 0.66 -4.85 0.67
N VAL A 35 1.41 -4.83 1.75
CA VAL A 35 2.39 -3.78 2.01
C VAL A 35 3.77 -4.43 2.04
N SER A 36 4.66 -3.98 1.16
CA SER A 36 6.01 -4.55 1.01
C SER A 36 7.06 -3.48 1.22
N ALA A 37 8.11 -3.82 1.97
CA ALA A 37 9.30 -2.96 2.06
C ALA A 37 10.11 -3.06 0.77
N ALA A 38 10.64 -1.93 0.31
CA ALA A 38 11.35 -1.87 -0.97
C ALA A 38 12.80 -2.35 -0.88
N GLY A 39 13.41 -2.29 0.31
CA GLY A 39 14.82 -2.62 0.45
C GLY A 39 15.12 -3.38 1.73
N ASP A 40 16.36 -3.83 1.80
CA ASP A 40 16.87 -4.57 2.95
C ASP A 40 17.28 -3.63 4.08
N LEU A 41 17.21 -4.12 5.31
CA LEU A 41 17.68 -3.39 6.49
C LEU A 41 19.16 -3.65 6.77
N ALA A 42 19.69 -4.76 6.27
CA ALA A 42 21.08 -5.14 6.49
C ALA A 42 21.61 -5.93 5.31
N SER A 43 22.90 -5.85 5.10
CA SER A 43 23.62 -6.71 4.15
C SER A 43 24.94 -7.14 4.75
N HIS A 44 25.52 -8.22 4.24
CA HIS A 44 26.81 -8.71 4.68
C HIS A 44 27.85 -8.56 3.60
N THR A 45 29.06 -8.15 3.99
CA THR A 45 30.25 -8.21 3.16
C THR A 45 31.24 -9.18 3.81
N THR A 46 31.64 -10.20 3.06
CA THR A 46 32.61 -11.19 3.56
C THR A 46 33.98 -10.89 3.00
N THR A 47 34.99 -10.76 3.87
CA THR A 47 36.37 -10.56 3.46
C THR A 47 37.05 -11.89 3.14
N ALA A 48 38.21 -11.84 2.50
CA ALA A 48 38.99 -13.03 2.14
C ALA A 48 39.40 -13.85 3.37
N ASP A 49 39.52 -13.22 4.53
CA ASP A 49 39.93 -13.87 5.79
C ASP A 49 38.75 -14.50 6.54
N GLY A 50 37.53 -14.41 5.97
CA GLY A 50 36.35 -14.97 6.59
C GLY A 50 35.63 -14.01 7.56
N TYR A 51 36.06 -12.78 7.68
CA TYR A 51 35.32 -11.78 8.46
C TYR A 51 34.03 -11.40 7.74
N VAL A 52 32.99 -11.22 8.54
CA VAL A 52 31.69 -10.75 8.04
C VAL A 52 31.46 -9.33 8.56
N ILE A 53 31.29 -8.39 7.64
CA ILE A 53 30.94 -7.02 7.98
C ILE A 53 29.44 -6.86 7.75
N VAL A 54 28.73 -6.44 8.79
CA VAL A 54 27.28 -6.19 8.72
C VAL A 54 27.07 -4.72 8.34
N ASN A 55 26.43 -4.49 7.21
CA ASN A 55 26.11 -3.16 6.73
C ASN A 55 24.67 -2.83 7.11
N ARG A 56 24.45 -1.67 7.72
CA ARG A 56 23.12 -1.18 8.04
C ARG A 56 22.61 -0.32 6.89
N LEU A 57 21.40 -0.63 6.41
CA LEU A 57 20.77 0.11 5.34
C LEU A 57 19.56 0.86 5.90
N LYS A 58 19.41 2.12 5.48
CA LYS A 58 18.29 2.96 5.90
C LYS A 58 17.30 3.09 4.75
N THR A 59 16.46 2.07 4.58
CA THR A 59 15.38 2.12 3.61
C THR A 59 14.05 2.21 4.32
N THR A 60 13.26 3.20 3.96
CA THR A 60 11.94 3.42 4.59
C THR A 60 10.80 3.33 3.58
N ASN A 61 11.11 3.35 2.30
CA ASN A 61 10.11 3.30 1.24
C ASN A 61 9.55 1.89 1.05
N GLY A 62 8.40 1.82 0.43
CA GLY A 62 7.75 0.56 0.18
C GLY A 62 6.76 0.63 -0.97
N THR A 63 6.14 -0.51 -1.24
CA THR A 63 5.13 -0.67 -2.28
C THR A 63 3.86 -1.23 -1.65
N ILE A 64 2.72 -0.68 -2.03
CA ILE A 64 1.41 -1.11 -1.55
C ILE A 64 0.61 -1.57 -2.75
N THR A 65 0.07 -2.78 -2.69
CA THR A 65 -0.83 -3.32 -3.70
C THR A 65 -2.20 -3.53 -3.10
N VAL A 66 -3.21 -2.91 -3.68
CA VAL A 66 -4.61 -3.04 -3.26
C VAL A 66 -5.38 -3.73 -4.37
N GLU A 67 -5.97 -4.88 -4.08
CA GLU A 67 -6.84 -5.59 -5.00
C GLU A 67 -8.29 -5.30 -4.64
N VAL A 68 -9.06 -4.82 -5.60
CA VAL A 68 -10.46 -4.47 -5.41
C VAL A 68 -11.32 -5.14 -6.48
N PRO A 69 -12.56 -5.54 -6.15
CA PRO A 69 -13.49 -6.00 -7.16
C PRO A 69 -13.82 -4.89 -8.15
N GLN A 70 -13.90 -5.26 -9.42
CA GLN A 70 -14.25 -4.32 -10.48
C GLN A 70 -15.68 -3.78 -10.24
N GLY A 71 -15.82 -2.46 -10.29
CA GLY A 71 -17.10 -1.81 -10.07
C GLY A 71 -17.45 -1.51 -8.61
N SER A 72 -16.57 -1.85 -7.66
CA SER A 72 -16.80 -1.51 -6.25
C SER A 72 -16.58 -0.02 -5.97
N ILE A 73 -17.00 0.44 -4.79
CA ILE A 73 -16.78 1.83 -4.37
C ILE A 73 -15.28 2.13 -4.27
N ALA A 74 -14.49 1.18 -3.79
CA ALA A 74 -13.03 1.32 -3.73
C ALA A 74 -12.44 1.44 -5.13
N ASP A 75 -12.89 0.63 -6.08
CA ASP A 75 -12.45 0.73 -7.47
C ASP A 75 -12.78 2.09 -8.07
N TRP A 76 -13.96 2.62 -7.80
CA TRP A 76 -14.36 3.95 -8.28
C TRP A 76 -13.45 5.04 -7.71
N PHE A 77 -13.13 4.98 -6.42
CA PHE A 77 -12.23 5.95 -5.78
C PHE A 77 -10.81 5.87 -6.37
N LEU A 78 -10.30 4.66 -6.58
CA LEU A 78 -8.96 4.46 -7.13
C LEU A 78 -8.89 4.87 -8.60
N ARG A 79 -9.96 4.70 -9.36
CA ARG A 79 -10.04 5.26 -10.73
C ARG A 79 -10.00 6.78 -10.74
N LYS A 80 -10.67 7.40 -9.78
CA LYS A 80 -10.61 8.85 -9.61
C LYS A 80 -9.19 9.32 -9.32
N TRP A 81 -8.47 8.58 -8.48
CA TRP A 81 -7.06 8.85 -8.21
C TRP A 81 -6.21 8.74 -9.48
N ALA A 82 -6.41 7.68 -10.26
CA ALA A 82 -5.65 7.48 -11.50
C ALA A 82 -5.89 8.61 -12.50
N ARG A 83 -7.14 9.06 -12.65
CA ARG A 83 -7.46 10.20 -13.52
C ARG A 83 -6.82 11.49 -13.03
N TRP A 84 -6.86 11.71 -11.71
CA TRP A 84 -6.21 12.87 -11.12
C TRP A 84 -4.71 12.87 -11.39
N ALA A 85 -4.05 11.73 -11.19
CA ALA A 85 -2.60 11.61 -11.40
C ALA A 85 -2.20 11.85 -12.85
N ARG A 86 -3.01 11.40 -13.82
CA ARG A 86 -2.75 11.62 -15.25
C ARG A 86 -2.89 13.10 -15.67
N SER A 87 -3.78 13.83 -15.04
CA SER A 87 -4.04 15.23 -15.36
C SER A 87 -3.32 16.22 -14.44
N LEU A 88 -2.45 15.71 -13.56
CA LEU A 88 -1.75 16.54 -12.58
C LEU A 88 -0.77 17.49 -13.26
N GLN A 89 -0.90 18.78 -12.95
CA GLN A 89 -0.04 19.83 -13.49
C GLN A 89 1.07 20.23 -12.54
N ASP A 90 0.85 20.12 -11.23
CA ASP A 90 1.84 20.46 -10.22
C ASP A 90 2.46 19.16 -9.69
N PRO A 91 3.71 18.82 -10.10
CA PRO A 91 4.31 17.55 -9.71
C PRO A 91 4.61 17.43 -8.21
N SER A 92 4.64 18.53 -7.47
CA SER A 92 4.89 18.48 -6.03
C SER A 92 3.73 17.82 -5.25
N ARG A 93 2.55 17.69 -5.84
CA ARG A 93 1.38 17.15 -5.18
C ARG A 93 1.15 15.66 -5.45
N ILE A 94 2.02 15.02 -6.23
CA ILE A 94 1.81 13.62 -6.64
C ILE A 94 1.87 12.63 -5.47
N ALA A 95 2.67 12.92 -4.47
CA ALA A 95 2.96 12.00 -3.37
C ALA A 95 2.45 12.53 -2.03
N LEU A 96 1.22 13.01 -1.98
CA LEU A 96 0.59 13.51 -0.76
C LEU A 96 -0.36 12.52 -0.10
N GLY A 97 -0.49 11.32 -0.67
CA GLY A 97 -1.37 10.30 -0.13
C GLY A 97 -0.87 9.71 1.18
N VAL A 98 -1.80 9.25 2.00
CA VAL A 98 -1.52 8.56 3.27
C VAL A 98 -2.41 7.34 3.33
N LEU A 99 -1.80 6.20 3.65
CA LEU A 99 -2.53 4.96 3.88
C LEU A 99 -2.30 4.52 5.32
N THR A 100 -3.38 4.15 6.01
CA THR A 100 -3.32 3.57 7.35
C THR A 100 -4.07 2.25 7.34
N VAL A 101 -3.40 1.18 7.75
CA VAL A 101 -3.99 -0.16 7.89
C VAL A 101 -3.85 -0.57 9.35
N THR A 102 -4.98 -0.88 9.98
CA THR A 102 -5.01 -1.27 11.39
C THR A 102 -5.67 -2.64 11.51
N ASP A 103 -4.96 -3.58 12.14
CA ASP A 103 -5.54 -4.84 12.58
C ASP A 103 -6.03 -4.65 14.02
N THR A 104 -7.34 -4.50 14.19
CA THR A 104 -7.92 -4.21 15.50
C THR A 104 -7.86 -5.40 16.46
N VAL A 105 -7.81 -6.62 15.93
CA VAL A 105 -7.67 -7.83 16.76
C VAL A 105 -6.21 -8.08 17.14
N GLY A 106 -5.30 -7.97 16.18
CA GLY A 106 -3.87 -8.12 16.42
C GLY A 106 -3.23 -6.94 17.14
N GLY A 107 -3.86 -5.77 17.07
CA GLY A 107 -3.41 -4.59 17.82
C GLY A 107 -2.22 -3.86 17.22
N TYR A 108 -1.99 -3.94 15.92
CA TYR A 108 -0.91 -3.19 15.29
C TYR A 108 -1.40 -2.38 14.08
N THR A 109 -0.63 -1.36 13.75
CA THR A 109 -0.97 -0.42 12.68
C THR A 109 0.21 -0.25 11.74
N ILE A 110 -0.08 -0.26 10.43
CA ILE A 110 0.89 0.10 9.40
C ILE A 110 0.48 1.45 8.83
N SER A 111 1.41 2.40 8.82
CA SER A 111 1.20 3.72 8.25
C SER A 111 2.15 3.94 7.09
N ALA A 112 1.62 4.39 5.96
CA ALA A 112 2.40 4.75 4.79
C ALA A 112 2.14 6.20 4.42
N THR A 113 3.20 6.97 4.26
CA THR A 113 3.12 8.37 3.86
C THR A 113 3.88 8.59 2.56
N GLY A 114 3.57 9.70 1.88
CA GLY A 114 4.15 9.96 0.58
C GLY A 114 3.67 8.96 -0.47
N VAL A 115 2.38 8.61 -0.42
CA VAL A 115 1.80 7.58 -1.28
C VAL A 115 1.44 8.18 -2.63
N SER A 116 1.91 7.53 -3.69
CA SER A 116 1.59 7.90 -5.07
C SER A 116 1.25 6.66 -5.87
N LEU A 117 0.35 6.80 -6.85
CA LEU A 117 0.00 5.70 -7.74
C LEU A 117 1.14 5.46 -8.71
N GLN A 118 1.68 4.24 -8.73
CA GLN A 118 2.82 3.91 -9.58
C GLN A 118 2.41 3.82 -11.06
N LYS A 119 1.29 3.18 -11.33
CA LYS A 119 0.86 2.87 -12.69
C LYS A 119 -0.65 2.65 -12.73
N VAL A 120 -1.29 3.07 -13.81
CA VAL A 120 -2.69 2.75 -14.05
C VAL A 120 -2.78 1.24 -14.33
N PRO A 121 -3.61 0.50 -13.60
CA PRO A 121 -3.68 -0.95 -13.76
C PRO A 121 -4.40 -1.35 -15.05
N ASP A 122 -4.13 -2.58 -15.49
CA ASP A 122 -4.84 -3.17 -16.60
C ASP A 122 -6.28 -3.47 -16.20
N ARG A 123 -7.20 -3.30 -17.15
CA ARG A 123 -8.61 -3.65 -16.97
C ARG A 123 -8.99 -4.72 -17.96
N VAL A 124 -9.62 -5.75 -17.44
CA VAL A 124 -10.14 -6.85 -18.27
C VAL A 124 -11.66 -6.79 -18.24
N PHE A 125 -12.26 -6.74 -19.41
CA PHE A 125 -13.72 -6.79 -19.56
C PHE A 125 -14.11 -8.18 -20.07
N ASP A 126 -14.76 -8.93 -19.21
CA ASP A 126 -15.22 -10.27 -19.47
C ASP A 126 -16.65 -10.42 -18.97
N ARG A 127 -17.23 -11.58 -19.17
CA ARG A 127 -18.62 -11.87 -18.72
C ARG A 127 -18.78 -11.69 -17.21
N THR A 128 -17.76 -12.04 -16.47
CA THR A 128 -17.77 -11.96 -15.00
C THR A 128 -16.83 -10.84 -14.57
N ALA A 129 -17.26 -10.04 -13.60
CA ALA A 129 -16.41 -9.01 -13.03
C ALA A 129 -15.25 -9.66 -12.30
N GLY A 130 -14.04 -9.19 -12.62
CA GLY A 130 -12.82 -9.63 -11.98
C GLY A 130 -12.35 -8.66 -10.91
N THR A 131 -11.10 -8.81 -10.51
CA THR A 131 -10.41 -7.90 -9.59
C THR A 131 -9.43 -7.02 -10.34
N VAL A 132 -9.19 -5.82 -9.80
CA VAL A 132 -8.21 -4.88 -10.33
C VAL A 132 -7.19 -4.62 -9.23
N ALA A 133 -5.90 -4.73 -9.57
CA ALA A 133 -4.81 -4.49 -8.63
C ALA A 133 -4.20 -3.12 -8.87
N TYR A 134 -4.30 -2.25 -7.87
CA TYR A 134 -3.67 -0.92 -7.90
C TYR A 134 -2.39 -0.96 -7.09
N THR A 135 -1.28 -0.51 -7.69
CA THR A 135 0.03 -0.48 -7.05
C THR A 135 0.41 0.95 -6.74
N PHE A 136 0.74 1.20 -5.48
CA PHE A 136 1.17 2.50 -4.99
C PHE A 136 2.60 2.42 -4.49
N LEU A 137 3.33 3.52 -4.64
CA LEU A 137 4.64 3.69 -4.03
C LEU A 137 4.49 4.57 -2.80
N ALA A 138 5.12 4.18 -1.71
CA ALA A 138 5.13 4.95 -0.47
C ALA A 138 6.55 5.40 -0.16
N ALA A 139 6.71 6.68 0.17
CA ALA A 139 8.02 7.20 0.55
C ALA A 139 8.46 6.66 1.91
N THR A 140 7.51 6.48 2.82
CA THR A 140 7.78 5.97 4.16
C THR A 140 6.69 4.99 4.57
N VAL A 141 7.11 3.81 5.00
CA VAL A 141 6.23 2.79 5.59
C VAL A 141 6.72 2.53 7.01
N SER A 142 5.83 2.66 7.98
CA SER A 142 6.15 2.40 9.37
C SER A 142 5.13 1.43 9.97
N GLU A 143 5.59 0.58 10.87
CA GLU A 143 4.76 -0.40 11.55
C GLU A 143 4.90 -0.21 13.06
N GLN A 144 3.78 -0.23 13.75
CA GLN A 144 3.73 -0.08 15.19
C GLN A 144 3.08 -1.27 15.88
#